data_93128e7fe1349b014f2d98f959f412d1
#
_entry.id   93128e7fe1349b014f2d98f959f412d1
#
_cell.length_a   1.000
_cell.length_b   1.000
_cell.length_c   1.000
_cell.angle_alpha   90.00
_cell.angle_beta   90.00
_cell.angle_gamma   90.00
#
_symmetry.space_group_name_H-M   'P 1'
#
loop_
_entity.id
_entity.type
_entity.pdbx_description
1 polymer ?
#
loop_
_entity_poly.entity_id
_entity_poly.type
_entity_poly.pdbx_seq_one_letter_code
_entity_poly.pdbx_strand_id
1 'polypeptide(L)'
;MAELSWISEPLAALEGTFDDSWPDSGLSSWYIVFIISIIYMMLIYPLRQWMEPRDPYKLRGPLLAWNMIIGMFSIIGTARVLPDFFNSIYHDGFYASLCESNYFSKEHVGIWGYLFICSKIPELVDTLFIILRKQKLIFLHWYHHASTLVFAWRMYSTRSSVAYWFCVMNYFVHSLMYTYYAIRAAGFRVNKKIAMLITSLQLLQMFVGIFAVVYAVHQIVNGNRCDTKTPELIFGVAIYTSYMVLFSNFFYNAYIKGPRARKSHDVADGKKVTEVNGNGTYDVINGKGDHLISNGNGHTMRLRNTPVQQ
;
A
#
# COMPACT_ATOMS: atom_id res chain seq x y z
N MET A 1 -15.84 16.07 27.38
CA MET A 1 -14.74 15.11 27.39
C MET A 1 -15.15 13.69 27.85
N ALA A 2 -16.43 13.43 28.08
CA ALA A 2 -16.95 12.14 28.55
C ALA A 2 -17.41 11.18 27.40
N GLU A 3 -17.42 11.63 26.15
CA GLU A 3 -18.07 10.88 25.06
C GLU A 3 -17.20 9.81 24.36
N LEU A 4 -15.93 9.67 24.72
CA LEU A 4 -15.04 8.67 24.09
C LEU A 4 -14.53 7.58 25.05
N SER A 5 -15.00 7.56 26.30
CA SER A 5 -14.56 6.58 27.32
C SER A 5 -14.86 5.14 26.90
N TRP A 6 -15.99 4.88 26.25
CA TRP A 6 -16.41 3.56 25.80
C TRP A 6 -15.49 2.94 24.71
N ILE A 7 -14.67 3.77 24.00
CA ILE A 7 -13.63 3.30 23.06
C ILE A 7 -12.26 3.26 23.74
N SER A 8 -11.96 4.27 24.57
CA SER A 8 -10.63 4.40 25.19
C SER A 8 -10.37 3.37 26.28
N GLU A 9 -11.38 2.99 27.06
CA GLU A 9 -11.24 1.99 28.12
C GLU A 9 -10.93 0.57 27.59
N PRO A 10 -11.67 0.03 26.58
CA PRO A 10 -11.31 -1.28 26.01
C PRO A 10 -9.95 -1.29 25.31
N LEU A 11 -9.54 -0.16 24.69
CA LEU A 11 -8.22 -0.06 24.08
C LEU A 11 -7.12 0.00 25.14
N ALA A 12 -7.30 0.76 26.21
CA ALA A 12 -6.37 0.81 27.33
C ALA A 12 -6.23 -0.56 28.04
N ALA A 13 -7.35 -1.29 28.19
CA ALA A 13 -7.32 -2.64 28.73
C ALA A 13 -6.54 -3.62 27.83
N LEU A 14 -6.73 -3.52 26.51
CA LEU A 14 -5.95 -4.32 25.55
C LEU A 14 -4.46 -3.94 25.59
N GLU A 15 -4.15 -2.66 25.68
CA GLU A 15 -2.78 -2.15 25.75
C GLU A 15 -2.07 -2.61 27.04
N GLY A 16 -2.77 -2.62 28.16
CA GLY A 16 -2.26 -3.14 29.44
C GLY A 16 -2.03 -4.66 29.49
N THR A 17 -2.49 -5.41 28.50
CA THR A 17 -2.16 -6.85 28.39
C THR A 17 -0.87 -7.11 27.64
N PHE A 18 -0.26 -6.09 27.04
CA PHE A 18 0.96 -6.26 26.27
C PHE A 18 2.14 -6.62 27.18
N ASP A 19 2.72 -7.77 26.92
CA ASP A 19 3.96 -8.22 27.55
C ASP A 19 5.10 -8.08 26.53
N ASP A 20 6.16 -7.41 26.91
CA ASP A 20 7.36 -7.16 26.09
C ASP A 20 8.06 -8.47 25.66
N SER A 21 7.75 -9.60 26.32
CA SER A 21 8.21 -10.93 25.92
C SER A 21 7.45 -11.56 24.74
N TRP A 22 6.29 -11.00 24.32
CA TRP A 22 5.52 -11.54 23.21
C TRP A 22 6.31 -11.69 21.90
N PRO A 23 7.22 -10.76 21.54
CA PRO A 23 8.08 -10.94 20.38
C PRO A 23 9.03 -12.14 20.46
N ASP A 24 9.36 -12.59 21.66
CA ASP A 24 10.28 -13.71 21.89
C ASP A 24 9.58 -15.09 21.85
N SER A 25 8.24 -15.11 21.87
CA SER A 25 7.47 -16.32 21.57
C SER A 25 7.72 -16.75 20.12
N GLY A 26 7.92 -18.05 19.85
CA GLY A 26 8.41 -18.60 18.56
C GLY A 26 7.74 -18.12 17.27
N LEU A 27 6.59 -17.40 17.33
CA LEU A 27 5.96 -16.68 16.21
C LEU A 27 6.73 -15.43 15.79
N SER A 28 7.66 -14.90 16.60
CA SER A 28 8.48 -13.73 16.29
C SER A 28 9.64 -14.02 15.33
N SER A 29 9.80 -15.25 14.95
CA SER A 29 10.88 -15.69 14.06
C SER A 29 10.68 -15.14 12.66
N TRP A 30 11.47 -14.13 12.28
CA TRP A 30 11.42 -13.47 10.97
C TRP A 30 11.53 -14.44 9.78
N TYR A 31 12.12 -15.62 9.95
CA TYR A 31 12.20 -16.65 8.91
C TYR A 31 10.82 -17.25 8.57
N ILE A 32 9.86 -17.27 9.52
CA ILE A 32 8.50 -17.74 9.24
C ILE A 32 7.84 -16.82 8.23
N VAL A 33 7.92 -15.50 8.44
CA VAL A 33 7.34 -14.52 7.51
C VAL A 33 8.10 -14.47 6.19
N PHE A 34 9.39 -14.81 6.18
CA PHE A 34 10.14 -15.00 4.94
C PHE A 34 9.57 -16.17 4.13
N ILE A 35 9.27 -17.31 4.77
CA ILE A 35 8.61 -18.44 4.12
C ILE A 35 7.21 -18.04 3.62
N ILE A 36 6.41 -17.33 4.44
CA ILE A 36 5.10 -16.82 4.04
C ILE A 36 5.23 -15.91 2.79
N SER A 37 6.23 -15.03 2.76
CA SER A 37 6.49 -14.15 1.63
C SER A 37 6.84 -14.93 0.35
N ILE A 38 7.64 -16.00 0.45
CA ILE A 38 7.96 -16.88 -0.68
C ILE A 38 6.69 -17.61 -1.17
N ILE A 39 5.92 -18.20 -0.26
CA ILE A 39 4.65 -18.87 -0.60
C ILE A 39 3.70 -17.89 -1.29
N TYR A 40 3.56 -16.69 -0.76
CA TYR A 40 2.76 -15.64 -1.38
C TYR A 40 3.19 -15.35 -2.82
N MET A 41 4.49 -15.15 -3.07
CA MET A 41 5.00 -14.90 -4.42
C MET A 41 4.76 -16.08 -5.37
N MET A 42 4.95 -17.31 -4.88
CA MET A 42 4.71 -18.53 -5.66
C MET A 42 3.22 -18.72 -6.02
N LEU A 43 2.30 -18.27 -5.16
CA LEU A 43 0.86 -18.39 -5.39
C LEU A 43 0.32 -17.39 -6.43
N ILE A 44 1.00 -16.28 -6.68
CA ILE A 44 0.53 -15.25 -7.62
C ILE A 44 0.32 -15.83 -9.04
N TYR A 45 1.31 -16.58 -9.53
CA TYR A 45 1.27 -17.10 -10.89
C TYR A 45 0.16 -18.14 -11.09
N PRO A 46 0.05 -19.24 -10.29
CA PRO A 46 -1.02 -20.22 -10.44
C PRO A 46 -2.42 -19.61 -10.21
N LEU A 47 -2.58 -18.65 -9.30
CA LEU A 47 -3.86 -17.94 -9.11
C LEU A 47 -4.25 -17.14 -10.36
N ARG A 48 -3.30 -16.48 -11.02
CA ARG A 48 -3.56 -15.77 -12.28
C ARG A 48 -3.96 -16.75 -13.40
N GLN A 49 -3.24 -17.86 -13.56
CA GLN A 49 -3.59 -18.90 -14.53
C GLN A 49 -4.98 -19.49 -14.24
N TRP A 50 -5.28 -19.77 -12.96
CA TRP A 50 -6.58 -20.28 -12.57
C TRP A 50 -7.72 -19.30 -12.90
N MET A 51 -7.46 -18.00 -12.82
CA MET A 51 -8.41 -16.95 -13.19
C MET A 51 -8.52 -16.72 -14.71
N GLU A 52 -7.54 -17.12 -15.51
CA GLU A 52 -7.49 -16.80 -16.95
C GLU A 52 -8.76 -17.18 -17.71
N PRO A 53 -9.31 -18.42 -17.59
CA PRO A 53 -10.56 -18.82 -18.26
C PRO A 53 -11.84 -18.32 -17.59
N ARG A 54 -11.77 -17.69 -16.41
CA ARG A 54 -12.94 -17.30 -15.61
C ARG A 54 -13.28 -15.83 -15.80
N ASP A 55 -14.54 -15.48 -15.58
CA ASP A 55 -14.98 -14.08 -15.54
C ASP A 55 -14.50 -13.37 -14.27
N PRO A 56 -14.28 -12.04 -14.30
CA PRO A 56 -13.91 -11.29 -13.11
C PRO A 56 -15.01 -11.34 -12.05
N TYR A 57 -14.64 -11.65 -10.82
CA TYR A 57 -15.58 -11.68 -9.70
C TYR A 57 -16.06 -10.28 -9.32
N LYS A 58 -17.36 -10.15 -9.04
CA LYS A 58 -17.97 -8.89 -8.57
C LYS A 58 -17.81 -8.74 -7.05
N LEU A 59 -16.61 -8.41 -6.60
CA LEU A 59 -16.23 -8.33 -5.18
C LEU A 59 -16.32 -6.93 -4.59
N ARG A 60 -17.25 -6.09 -5.06
CA ARG A 60 -17.35 -4.69 -4.60
C ARG A 60 -17.64 -4.58 -3.09
N GLY A 61 -18.60 -5.34 -2.58
CA GLY A 61 -18.95 -5.38 -1.16
C GLY A 61 -17.82 -5.88 -0.27
N PRO A 62 -17.28 -7.09 -0.53
CA PRO A 62 -16.10 -7.60 0.20
C PRO A 62 -14.89 -6.66 0.15
N LEU A 63 -14.60 -6.03 -0.99
CA LEU A 63 -13.51 -5.06 -1.11
C LEU A 63 -13.76 -3.80 -0.28
N LEU A 64 -15.01 -3.31 -0.23
CA LEU A 64 -15.38 -2.18 0.62
C LEU A 64 -15.15 -2.53 2.09
N ALA A 65 -15.70 -3.65 2.56
CA ALA A 65 -15.53 -4.11 3.94
C ALA A 65 -14.05 -4.27 4.31
N TRP A 66 -13.26 -4.89 3.42
CA TRP A 66 -11.82 -5.06 3.59
C TRP A 66 -11.09 -3.73 3.77
N ASN A 67 -11.30 -2.79 2.84
CA ASN A 67 -10.66 -1.47 2.93
C ASN A 67 -11.11 -0.68 4.17
N MET A 68 -12.36 -0.84 4.62
CA MET A 68 -12.84 -0.24 5.86
C MET A 68 -12.14 -0.83 7.08
N ILE A 69 -12.00 -2.15 7.16
CA ILE A 69 -11.33 -2.83 8.28
C ILE A 69 -9.87 -2.36 8.40
N ILE A 70 -9.10 -2.45 7.32
CA ILE A 70 -7.68 -2.04 7.33
C ILE A 70 -7.55 -0.53 7.51
N GLY A 71 -8.45 0.26 6.91
CA GLY A 71 -8.48 1.71 7.08
C GLY A 71 -8.74 2.12 8.53
N MET A 72 -9.77 1.56 9.18
CA MET A 72 -10.07 1.83 10.58
C MET A 72 -8.95 1.39 11.51
N PHE A 73 -8.38 0.20 11.29
CA PHE A 73 -7.19 -0.25 12.00
C PHE A 73 -6.04 0.77 11.90
N SER A 74 -5.75 1.25 10.68
CA SER A 74 -4.69 2.23 10.46
C SER A 74 -4.99 3.60 11.07
N ILE A 75 -6.26 4.04 11.07
CA ILE A 75 -6.70 5.30 11.73
C ILE A 75 -6.48 5.20 13.23
N ILE A 76 -6.92 4.10 13.85
CA ILE A 76 -6.76 3.89 15.29
C ILE A 76 -5.27 3.80 15.63
N GLY A 77 -4.49 3.00 14.89
CA GLY A 77 -3.04 2.91 15.07
C GLY A 77 -2.36 4.27 14.98
N THR A 78 -2.73 5.09 13.97
CA THR A 78 -2.22 6.47 13.84
C THR A 78 -2.54 7.30 15.08
N ALA A 79 -3.79 7.26 15.53
CA ALA A 79 -4.23 8.05 16.69
C ALA A 79 -3.53 7.65 17.99
N ARG A 80 -3.09 6.38 18.09
CA ARG A 80 -2.39 5.86 19.28
C ARG A 80 -0.89 6.14 19.26
N VAL A 81 -0.22 6.06 18.10
CA VAL A 81 1.25 6.19 18.04
C VAL A 81 1.74 7.59 17.68
N LEU A 82 0.95 8.38 16.93
CA LEU A 82 1.37 9.68 16.42
C LEU A 82 1.59 10.74 17.52
N PRO A 83 0.74 10.84 18.57
CA PRO A 83 0.97 11.78 19.67
C PRO A 83 2.28 11.51 20.40
N ASP A 84 2.58 10.23 20.72
CA ASP A 84 3.83 9.85 21.37
C ASP A 84 5.04 10.10 20.51
N PHE A 85 4.92 9.92 19.20
CA PHE A 85 5.96 10.20 18.25
C PHE A 85 6.38 11.68 18.26
N PHE A 86 5.40 12.59 18.22
CA PHE A 86 5.69 14.02 18.31
C PHE A 86 6.17 14.43 19.70
N ASN A 87 5.61 13.83 20.75
CA ASN A 87 6.03 14.08 22.11
C ASN A 87 7.49 13.65 22.34
N SER A 88 7.90 12.50 21.81
CA SER A 88 9.28 12.05 21.87
C SER A 88 10.23 13.00 21.12
N ILE A 89 9.87 13.46 19.92
CA ILE A 89 10.69 14.43 19.18
C ILE A 89 10.83 15.74 19.96
N TYR A 90 9.74 16.21 20.61
CA TYR A 90 9.71 17.50 21.31
C TYR A 90 10.45 17.45 22.65
N HIS A 91 10.25 16.40 23.45
CA HIS A 91 10.80 16.29 24.81
C HIS A 91 12.14 15.55 24.87
N ASP A 92 12.27 14.43 24.14
CA ASP A 92 13.48 13.60 24.16
C ASP A 92 14.49 14.05 23.08
N GLY A 93 14.01 14.82 22.10
CA GLY A 93 14.79 15.32 20.98
C GLY A 93 14.86 14.39 19.79
N PHE A 94 15.26 14.95 18.66
CA PHE A 94 15.29 14.24 17.37
C PHE A 94 16.20 12.99 17.39
N TYR A 95 17.38 13.11 18.01
CA TYR A 95 18.32 12.00 18.14
C TYR A 95 17.71 10.83 18.90
N ALA A 96 17.15 11.07 20.08
CA ALA A 96 16.55 10.03 20.92
C ALA A 96 15.37 9.35 20.21
N SER A 97 14.50 10.14 19.54
CA SER A 97 13.35 9.60 18.81
C SER A 97 13.72 8.62 17.69
N LEU A 98 14.97 8.70 17.18
CA LEU A 98 15.42 7.90 16.05
C LEU A 98 16.46 6.84 16.43
N CYS A 99 17.29 7.11 17.45
CA CYS A 99 18.38 6.21 17.86
C CYS A 99 18.12 5.42 19.14
N GLU A 100 17.08 5.77 19.93
CA GLU A 100 16.73 5.01 21.14
C GLU A 100 15.51 4.10 20.90
N SER A 101 15.56 2.90 21.45
CA SER A 101 14.48 1.90 21.28
C SER A 101 13.46 1.90 22.43
N ASN A 102 13.45 2.96 23.25
CA ASN A 102 12.61 3.10 24.46
C ASN A 102 11.10 2.98 24.19
N TYR A 103 10.67 3.23 22.96
CA TYR A 103 9.26 3.11 22.58
C TYR A 103 8.71 1.66 22.64
N PHE A 104 9.57 0.64 22.50
CA PHE A 104 9.15 -0.75 22.64
C PHE A 104 8.68 -1.09 24.06
N SER A 105 9.21 -0.40 25.06
CA SER A 105 8.85 -0.59 26.47
C SER A 105 7.62 0.22 26.91
N LYS A 106 7.09 1.10 26.04
CA LYS A 106 5.83 1.80 26.30
C LYS A 106 4.68 0.89 25.91
N GLU A 107 3.88 0.41 26.88
CA GLU A 107 2.81 -0.57 26.69
C GLU A 107 1.96 -0.31 25.44
N HIS A 108 1.38 0.89 25.32
CA HIS A 108 0.51 1.23 24.19
C HIS A 108 1.28 1.36 22.85
N VAL A 109 2.51 1.84 22.84
CA VAL A 109 3.29 1.95 21.61
C VAL A 109 3.82 0.56 21.20
N GLY A 110 4.26 -0.24 22.15
CA GLY A 110 4.76 -1.60 21.91
C GLY A 110 3.71 -2.50 21.27
N ILE A 111 2.48 -2.51 21.80
CA ILE A 111 1.39 -3.33 21.24
C ILE A 111 1.00 -2.85 19.82
N TRP A 112 0.92 -1.53 19.58
CA TRP A 112 0.61 -1.03 18.25
C TRP A 112 1.74 -1.29 17.25
N GLY A 113 3.00 -1.32 17.69
CA GLY A 113 4.13 -1.80 16.89
C GLY A 113 4.00 -3.28 16.54
N TYR A 114 3.59 -4.13 17.50
CA TYR A 114 3.33 -5.55 17.26
C TYR A 114 2.14 -5.78 16.30
N LEU A 115 1.02 -5.12 16.55
CA LEU A 115 -0.15 -5.17 15.66
C LEU A 115 0.17 -4.67 14.25
N PHE A 116 1.06 -3.69 14.12
CA PHE A 116 1.55 -3.21 12.84
C PHE A 116 2.23 -4.31 12.03
N ILE A 117 3.16 -5.04 12.61
CA ILE A 117 3.83 -6.13 11.88
C ILE A 117 2.86 -7.27 11.57
N CYS A 118 1.96 -7.60 12.49
CA CYS A 118 0.91 -8.60 12.27
C CYS A 118 -0.01 -8.21 11.11
N SER A 119 -0.33 -6.91 10.93
CA SER A 119 -1.19 -6.43 9.84
C SER A 119 -0.63 -6.71 8.45
N LYS A 120 0.70 -6.86 8.32
CA LYS A 120 1.35 -7.11 7.03
C LYS A 120 0.99 -8.46 6.42
N ILE A 121 0.61 -9.44 7.23
CA ILE A 121 0.14 -10.75 6.74
C ILE A 121 -1.25 -10.61 6.06
N PRO A 122 -2.30 -10.10 6.71
CA PRO A 122 -3.58 -9.90 6.05
C PRO A 122 -3.52 -8.91 4.87
N GLU A 123 -2.64 -7.93 4.87
CA GLU A 123 -2.46 -7.02 3.73
C GLU A 123 -2.08 -7.75 2.41
N LEU A 124 -1.56 -8.99 2.45
CA LEU A 124 -1.33 -9.82 1.26
C LEU A 124 -2.63 -10.14 0.51
N VAL A 125 -3.78 -10.10 1.19
CA VAL A 125 -5.12 -10.33 0.61
C VAL A 125 -5.48 -9.26 -0.43
N ASP A 126 -4.89 -8.07 -0.38
CA ASP A 126 -5.07 -7.03 -1.42
C ASP A 126 -4.75 -7.57 -2.81
N THR A 127 -3.70 -8.37 -2.93
CA THR A 127 -3.32 -9.03 -4.19
C THR A 127 -4.37 -10.01 -4.67
N LEU A 128 -5.02 -10.74 -3.75
CA LEU A 128 -6.12 -11.65 -4.09
C LEU A 128 -7.29 -10.88 -4.71
N PHE A 129 -7.68 -9.73 -4.14
CA PHE A 129 -8.72 -8.87 -4.73
C PHE A 129 -8.35 -8.38 -6.13
N ILE A 130 -7.09 -8.01 -6.37
CA ILE A 130 -6.61 -7.58 -7.70
C ILE A 130 -6.73 -8.72 -8.70
N ILE A 131 -6.28 -9.94 -8.35
CA ILE A 131 -6.29 -11.12 -9.23
C ILE A 131 -7.72 -11.55 -9.52
N LEU A 132 -8.57 -11.73 -8.49
CA LEU A 132 -9.96 -12.19 -8.64
C LEU A 132 -10.82 -11.21 -9.45
N ARG A 133 -10.53 -9.93 -9.39
CA ARG A 133 -11.20 -8.89 -10.19
C ARG A 133 -10.55 -8.68 -11.56
N LYS A 134 -9.56 -9.47 -11.93
CA LYS A 134 -8.77 -9.33 -13.17
C LYS A 134 -8.20 -7.93 -13.40
N GLN A 135 -7.84 -7.25 -12.32
CA GLN A 135 -7.16 -5.96 -12.42
C GLN A 135 -5.67 -6.17 -12.70
N LYS A 136 -5.04 -5.13 -13.28
CA LYS A 136 -3.60 -5.19 -13.59
C LYS A 136 -2.77 -5.24 -12.32
N LEU A 137 -2.19 -6.39 -12.03
CA LEU A 137 -1.20 -6.52 -10.96
C LEU A 137 0.15 -5.97 -11.44
N ILE A 138 0.59 -4.86 -10.84
CA ILE A 138 1.87 -4.22 -11.14
C ILE A 138 2.98 -4.78 -10.25
N PHE A 139 4.23 -4.75 -10.73
CA PHE A 139 5.41 -5.23 -9.99
C PHE A 139 5.55 -4.56 -8.62
N LEU A 140 5.41 -3.23 -8.56
CA LEU A 140 5.47 -2.45 -7.33
C LEU A 140 4.56 -3.03 -6.23
N HIS A 141 3.32 -3.45 -6.55
CA HIS A 141 2.36 -3.91 -5.57
C HIS A 141 2.82 -5.18 -4.85
N TRP A 142 3.05 -6.27 -5.58
CA TRP A 142 3.41 -7.54 -4.96
C TRP A 142 4.82 -7.56 -4.38
N TYR A 143 5.77 -6.85 -5.01
CA TYR A 143 7.12 -6.68 -4.48
C TYR A 143 7.10 -5.93 -3.15
N HIS A 144 6.34 -4.83 -3.07
CA HIS A 144 6.17 -4.06 -1.84
C HIS A 144 5.57 -4.92 -0.73
N HIS A 145 4.46 -5.61 -0.96
CA HIS A 145 3.82 -6.44 0.06
C HIS A 145 4.74 -7.57 0.56
N ALA A 146 5.40 -8.30 -0.36
CA ALA A 146 6.31 -9.37 -0.01
C ALA A 146 7.50 -8.89 0.83
N SER A 147 8.17 -7.83 0.36
CA SER A 147 9.39 -7.32 1.01
C SER A 147 9.09 -6.51 2.28
N THR A 148 7.97 -5.77 2.33
CA THR A 148 7.55 -5.04 3.54
C THR A 148 7.20 -6.00 4.69
N LEU A 149 6.57 -7.14 4.39
CA LEU A 149 6.29 -8.17 5.39
C LEU A 149 7.57 -8.62 6.08
N VAL A 150 8.59 -9.00 5.31
CA VAL A 150 9.88 -9.45 5.85
C VAL A 150 10.62 -8.32 6.56
N PHE A 151 10.63 -7.12 5.97
CA PHE A 151 11.33 -5.97 6.51
C PHE A 151 10.75 -5.51 7.85
N ALA A 152 9.43 -5.30 7.93
CA ALA A 152 8.78 -4.85 9.16
C ALA A 152 8.99 -5.84 10.31
N TRP A 153 8.84 -7.12 10.02
CA TRP A 153 9.05 -8.18 11.01
C TRP A 153 10.50 -8.26 11.50
N ARG A 154 11.46 -8.15 10.57
CA ARG A 154 12.88 -8.13 10.89
C ARG A 154 13.25 -6.94 11.78
N MET A 155 12.78 -5.74 11.41
CA MET A 155 13.02 -4.52 12.19
C MET A 155 12.44 -4.61 13.59
N TYR A 156 11.25 -5.18 13.74
CA TYR A 156 10.61 -5.37 15.04
C TYR A 156 11.33 -6.42 15.90
N SER A 157 11.65 -7.59 15.34
CA SER A 157 12.32 -8.67 16.07
C SER A 157 13.73 -8.32 16.55
N THR A 158 14.41 -7.39 15.89
CA THR A 158 15.72 -6.87 16.30
C THR A 158 15.63 -5.63 17.18
N ARG A 159 14.42 -5.17 17.52
CA ARG A 159 14.13 -3.95 18.29
C ARG A 159 14.86 -2.73 17.73
N SER A 160 14.91 -2.62 16.40
CA SER A 160 15.59 -1.54 15.72
C SER A 160 14.92 -0.20 16.00
N SER A 161 15.67 0.78 16.51
CA SER A 161 15.16 2.09 16.89
C SER A 161 14.46 2.84 15.72
N VAL A 162 14.95 2.70 14.50
CA VAL A 162 14.35 3.31 13.30
C VAL A 162 12.98 2.71 12.92
N ALA A 163 12.63 1.53 13.45
CA ALA A 163 11.36 0.86 13.13
C ALA A 163 10.15 1.68 13.55
N TYR A 164 10.26 2.47 14.61
CA TYR A 164 9.17 3.32 15.10
C TYR A 164 8.78 4.39 14.06
N TRP A 165 9.76 5.05 13.46
CA TRP A 165 9.52 6.03 12.39
C TRP A 165 8.79 5.39 11.20
N PHE A 166 9.20 4.17 10.81
CA PHE A 166 8.55 3.45 9.71
C PHE A 166 7.11 3.07 10.05
N CYS A 167 6.88 2.60 11.28
CA CYS A 167 5.57 2.23 11.78
C CYS A 167 4.60 3.43 11.77
N VAL A 168 4.99 4.56 12.36
CA VAL A 168 4.15 5.76 12.48
C VAL A 168 3.80 6.31 11.10
N MET A 169 4.80 6.49 10.22
CA MET A 169 4.57 7.00 8.88
C MET A 169 3.65 6.08 8.08
N ASN A 170 3.84 4.76 8.18
CA ASN A 170 3.04 3.81 7.42
C ASN A 170 1.59 3.77 7.92
N TYR A 171 1.34 3.78 9.22
CA TYR A 171 -0.01 3.90 9.77
C TYR A 171 -0.73 5.14 9.23
N PHE A 172 -0.07 6.29 9.27
CA PHE A 172 -0.63 7.55 8.79
C PHE A 172 -0.98 7.49 7.30
N VAL A 173 -0.05 7.07 6.45
CA VAL A 173 -0.28 7.00 4.99
C VAL A 173 -1.31 5.93 4.65
N HIS A 174 -1.31 4.77 5.33
CA HIS A 174 -2.29 3.71 5.14
C HIS A 174 -3.69 4.14 5.56
N SER A 175 -3.85 4.93 6.62
CA SER A 175 -5.15 5.47 7.05
C SER A 175 -5.81 6.29 5.94
N LEU A 176 -5.05 7.11 5.23
CA LEU A 176 -5.53 7.90 4.10
C LEU A 176 -5.79 7.03 2.85
N MET A 177 -4.86 6.12 2.55
CA MET A 177 -4.92 5.28 1.36
C MET A 177 -6.11 4.30 1.40
N TYR A 178 -6.29 3.55 2.49
CA TYR A 178 -7.39 2.60 2.60
C TYR A 178 -8.74 3.29 2.73
N THR A 179 -8.81 4.46 3.38
CA THR A 179 -10.02 5.31 3.37
C THR A 179 -10.37 5.72 1.94
N TYR A 180 -9.40 6.18 1.16
CA TYR A 180 -9.61 6.48 -0.26
C TYR A 180 -10.12 5.25 -1.03
N TYR A 181 -9.53 4.07 -0.82
CA TYR A 181 -9.97 2.85 -1.51
C TYR A 181 -11.37 2.40 -1.07
N ALA A 182 -11.75 2.58 0.20
CA ALA A 182 -13.10 2.31 0.70
C ALA A 182 -14.13 3.22 0.01
N ILE A 183 -13.86 4.53 -0.07
CA ILE A 183 -14.73 5.49 -0.77
C ILE A 183 -14.89 5.13 -2.25
N ARG A 184 -13.81 4.73 -2.91
CA ARG A 184 -13.82 4.27 -4.30
C ARG A 184 -14.61 2.96 -4.46
N ALA A 185 -14.44 2.01 -3.55
CA ALA A 185 -15.17 0.75 -3.55
C ALA A 185 -16.68 0.97 -3.27
N ALA A 186 -17.04 1.95 -2.45
CA ALA A 186 -18.42 2.40 -2.25
C ALA A 186 -19.05 3.03 -3.51
N GLY A 187 -18.23 3.35 -4.54
CA GLY A 187 -18.67 3.85 -5.85
C GLY A 187 -18.66 5.35 -5.99
N PHE A 188 -18.16 6.07 -5.01
CA PHE A 188 -18.00 7.51 -5.13
C PHE A 188 -16.84 7.88 -6.06
N ARG A 189 -17.04 8.94 -6.83
CA ARG A 189 -15.99 9.52 -7.66
C ARG A 189 -15.13 10.44 -6.81
N VAL A 190 -13.85 10.12 -6.69
CA VAL A 190 -12.89 10.95 -5.97
C VAL A 190 -12.00 11.69 -6.96
N ASN A 191 -11.71 12.97 -6.68
CA ASN A 191 -10.87 13.78 -7.55
C ASN A 191 -9.46 13.16 -7.68
N LYS A 192 -8.91 13.16 -8.91
CA LYS A 192 -7.55 12.66 -9.20
C LYS A 192 -6.46 13.37 -8.35
N LYS A 193 -6.70 14.62 -7.97
CA LYS A 193 -5.76 15.37 -7.10
C LYS A 193 -5.58 14.70 -5.73
N ILE A 194 -6.65 14.06 -5.17
CA ILE A 194 -6.56 13.33 -3.90
C ILE A 194 -5.71 12.07 -4.08
N ALA A 195 -5.90 11.31 -5.15
CA ALA A 195 -5.06 10.16 -5.45
C ALA A 195 -3.58 10.57 -5.62
N MET A 196 -3.33 11.68 -6.32
CA MET A 196 -1.99 12.24 -6.49
C MET A 196 -1.38 12.67 -5.17
N LEU A 197 -2.14 13.33 -4.28
CA LEU A 197 -1.70 13.72 -2.94
C LEU A 197 -1.29 12.49 -2.12
N ILE A 198 -2.12 11.44 -2.09
CA ILE A 198 -1.81 10.19 -1.37
C ILE A 198 -0.52 9.58 -1.90
N THR A 199 -0.35 9.50 -3.22
CA THR A 199 0.89 8.96 -3.81
C THR A 199 2.10 9.85 -3.51
N SER A 200 1.92 11.17 -3.43
CA SER A 200 2.98 12.10 -3.00
C SER A 200 3.38 11.85 -1.53
N LEU A 201 2.41 11.59 -0.65
CA LEU A 201 2.70 11.22 0.74
C LEU A 201 3.42 9.87 0.85
N GLN A 202 3.10 8.90 -0.02
CA GLN A 202 3.85 7.64 -0.11
C GLN A 202 5.31 7.89 -0.54
N LEU A 203 5.56 8.76 -1.51
CA LEU A 203 6.91 9.16 -1.91
C LEU A 203 7.65 9.88 -0.79
N LEU A 204 6.99 10.81 -0.11
CA LEU A 204 7.56 11.51 1.04
C LEU A 204 7.94 10.53 2.15
N GLN A 205 7.11 9.52 2.42
CA GLN A 205 7.43 8.45 3.37
C GLN A 205 8.72 7.73 2.98
N MET A 206 8.94 7.42 1.69
CA MET A 206 10.17 6.76 1.24
C MET A 206 11.38 7.67 1.44
N PHE A 207 11.25 8.95 1.13
CA PHE A 207 12.31 9.94 1.35
C PHE A 207 12.68 10.05 2.84
N VAL A 208 11.70 10.22 3.72
CA VAL A 208 11.92 10.30 5.18
C VAL A 208 12.49 8.97 5.71
N GLY A 209 12.07 7.83 5.17
CA GLY A 209 12.64 6.53 5.54
C GLY A 209 14.12 6.41 5.19
N ILE A 210 14.53 6.83 4.00
CA ILE A 210 15.95 6.88 3.62
C ILE A 210 16.72 7.83 4.55
N PHE A 211 16.17 9.02 4.79
CA PHE A 211 16.78 10.01 5.68
C PHE A 211 16.99 9.44 7.10
N ALA A 212 15.99 8.75 7.68
CA ALA A 212 16.08 8.14 8.98
C ALA A 212 17.23 7.12 9.07
N VAL A 213 17.35 6.24 8.05
CA VAL A 213 18.41 5.24 8.01
C VAL A 213 19.79 5.89 7.83
N VAL A 214 19.92 6.88 6.93
CA VAL A 214 21.18 7.60 6.69
C VAL A 214 21.61 8.36 7.95
N TYR A 215 20.67 8.98 8.66
CA TYR A 215 20.94 9.64 9.92
C TYR A 215 21.45 8.65 10.98
N ALA A 216 20.83 7.48 11.13
CA ALA A 216 21.30 6.45 12.07
C ALA A 216 22.71 5.96 11.71
N VAL A 217 23.00 5.75 10.42
CA VAL A 217 24.36 5.42 9.94
C VAL A 217 25.36 6.51 10.31
N HIS A 218 25.01 7.77 10.06
CA HIS A 218 25.87 8.92 10.41
C HIS A 218 26.16 8.97 11.90
N GLN A 219 25.19 8.73 12.78
CA GLN A 219 25.39 8.71 14.22
C GLN A 219 26.38 7.59 14.64
N ILE A 220 26.19 6.38 14.11
CA ILE A 220 27.06 5.24 14.41
C ILE A 220 28.51 5.50 13.94
N VAL A 221 28.68 6.05 12.73
CA VAL A 221 30.02 6.37 12.19
C VAL A 221 30.73 7.43 13.05
N ASN A 222 29.99 8.38 13.62
CA ASN A 222 30.53 9.39 14.53
C ASN A 222 30.75 8.87 15.98
N GLY A 223 30.58 7.58 16.23
CA GLY A 223 30.78 6.96 17.55
C GLY A 223 29.61 7.15 18.54
N ASN A 224 28.48 7.71 18.08
CA ASN A 224 27.29 7.83 18.89
C ASN A 224 26.52 6.50 18.95
N ARG A 225 25.90 6.20 20.07
CA ARG A 225 25.07 5.00 20.23
C ARG A 225 23.78 5.14 19.42
N CYS A 226 23.39 4.09 18.70
CA CYS A 226 22.08 4.00 18.07
C CYS A 226 21.59 2.54 18.19
N ASP A 227 20.40 2.32 18.75
CA ASP A 227 19.87 1.00 19.06
C ASP A 227 19.35 0.30 17.80
N THR A 228 20.24 0.12 16.85
CA THR A 228 19.97 -0.58 15.58
C THR A 228 21.26 -1.25 15.12
N LYS A 229 21.14 -2.34 14.37
CA LYS A 229 22.29 -3.10 13.88
C LYS A 229 22.61 -2.73 12.43
N THR A 230 23.87 -2.82 12.05
CA THR A 230 24.34 -2.52 10.69
C THR A 230 23.58 -3.30 9.59
N PRO A 231 23.30 -4.63 9.74
CA PRO A 231 22.52 -5.36 8.72
C PRO A 231 21.12 -4.79 8.50
N GLU A 232 20.44 -4.33 9.55
CA GLU A 232 19.12 -3.70 9.47
C GLU A 232 19.16 -2.37 8.71
N LEU A 233 20.20 -1.58 8.92
CA LEU A 233 20.41 -0.31 8.21
C LEU A 233 20.68 -0.55 6.72
N ILE A 234 21.56 -1.50 6.37
CA ILE A 234 21.82 -1.88 4.97
C ILE A 234 20.54 -2.34 4.29
N PHE A 235 19.77 -3.20 4.96
CA PHE A 235 18.49 -3.68 4.45
C PHE A 235 17.49 -2.54 4.29
N GLY A 236 17.44 -1.62 5.27
CA GLY A 236 16.60 -0.42 5.21
C GLY A 236 16.93 0.48 4.01
N VAL A 237 18.20 0.80 3.78
CA VAL A 237 18.63 1.59 2.61
C VAL A 237 18.20 0.90 1.32
N ALA A 238 18.46 -0.40 1.18
CA ALA A 238 18.14 -1.16 -0.03
C ALA A 238 16.63 -1.16 -0.32
N ILE A 239 15.81 -1.43 0.69
CA ILE A 239 14.34 -1.49 0.58
C ILE A 239 13.77 -0.11 0.26
N TYR A 240 14.09 0.91 1.05
CA TYR A 240 13.52 2.25 0.83
C TYR A 240 13.99 2.89 -0.49
N THR A 241 15.23 2.65 -0.91
CA THR A 241 15.71 3.09 -2.22
C THR A 241 14.95 2.38 -3.35
N SER A 242 14.75 1.07 -3.24
CA SER A 242 13.97 0.32 -4.24
C SER A 242 12.52 0.83 -4.34
N TYR A 243 11.89 1.11 -3.20
CA TYR A 243 10.54 1.68 -3.18
C TYR A 243 10.52 3.10 -3.77
N MET A 244 11.48 3.95 -3.41
CA MET A 244 11.58 5.30 -3.98
C MET A 244 11.61 5.26 -5.51
N VAL A 245 12.43 4.39 -6.10
CA VAL A 245 12.52 4.24 -7.56
C VAL A 245 11.19 3.74 -8.15
N LEU A 246 10.60 2.71 -7.55
CA LEU A 246 9.36 2.12 -8.07
C LEU A 246 8.16 3.06 -7.93
N PHE A 247 8.00 3.72 -6.78
CA PHE A 247 6.91 4.68 -6.56
C PHE A 247 7.09 5.95 -7.42
N SER A 248 8.33 6.42 -7.61
CA SER A 248 8.62 7.54 -8.53
C SER A 248 8.26 7.20 -9.96
N ASN A 249 8.62 6.00 -10.42
CA ASN A 249 8.23 5.52 -11.75
C ASN A 249 6.70 5.39 -11.88
N PHE A 250 6.04 4.88 -10.85
CA PHE A 250 4.57 4.82 -10.81
C PHE A 250 3.95 6.22 -10.88
N PHE A 251 4.42 7.14 -10.04
CA PHE A 251 3.95 8.53 -10.01
C PHE A 251 4.11 9.23 -11.36
N TYR A 252 5.30 9.12 -11.96
CA TYR A 252 5.59 9.68 -13.28
C TYR A 252 4.62 9.15 -14.35
N ASN A 253 4.42 7.83 -14.40
CA ASN A 253 3.55 7.22 -15.41
C ASN A 253 2.05 7.49 -15.17
N ALA A 254 1.63 7.66 -13.89
CA ALA A 254 0.22 7.87 -13.53
C ALA A 254 -0.22 9.34 -13.67
N TYR A 255 0.67 10.29 -13.39
CA TYR A 255 0.30 11.69 -13.22
C TYR A 255 1.05 12.69 -14.11
N ILE A 256 2.30 12.41 -14.49
CA ILE A 256 3.13 13.35 -15.27
C ILE A 256 3.12 12.99 -16.74
N LYS A 257 3.33 11.70 -17.06
CA LYS A 257 3.31 11.23 -18.44
C LYS A 257 1.89 11.33 -18.95
N GLY A 258 1.60 12.34 -19.77
CA GLY A 258 0.30 12.55 -20.39
C GLY A 258 -0.23 11.29 -21.10
N PRO A 259 -1.51 11.26 -21.47
CA PRO A 259 -2.07 10.13 -22.20
C PRO A 259 -1.14 9.85 -23.40
N ARG A 260 -0.59 8.63 -23.44
CA ARG A 260 0.13 8.18 -24.63
C ARG A 260 -0.81 8.41 -25.80
N ALA A 261 -0.42 9.29 -26.74
CA ALA A 261 -1.02 9.28 -28.06
C ALA A 261 -0.87 7.84 -28.56
N ARG A 262 -1.96 7.10 -28.54
CA ARG A 262 -1.97 5.74 -29.04
C ARG A 262 -1.60 5.82 -30.50
N LYS A 263 -0.47 5.26 -30.92
CA LYS A 263 -0.19 5.03 -32.32
C LYS A 263 -1.43 4.34 -32.88
N SER A 264 -2.14 5.00 -33.81
CA SER A 264 -3.13 4.36 -34.63
C SER A 264 -2.42 3.17 -35.27
N HIS A 265 -2.75 1.95 -34.88
CA HIS A 265 -2.46 0.81 -35.72
C HIS A 265 -3.36 1.02 -36.93
N ASP A 266 -2.74 1.44 -38.04
CA ASP A 266 -3.38 1.37 -39.36
C ASP A 266 -3.64 -0.13 -39.59
N VAL A 267 -4.89 -0.52 -39.32
CA VAL A 267 -5.35 -1.85 -39.70
C VAL A 267 -5.44 -1.81 -41.23
N ALA A 268 -4.74 -2.71 -41.89
CA ALA A 268 -4.59 -2.81 -43.35
C ALA A 268 -5.90 -3.06 -44.13
N ASP A 269 -7.05 -2.68 -43.60
CA ASP A 269 -8.38 -2.96 -44.17
C ASP A 269 -9.33 -1.74 -44.14
N GLY A 270 -8.79 -0.54 -44.27
CA GLY A 270 -9.62 0.67 -44.51
C GLY A 270 -10.54 1.11 -43.38
N LYS A 271 -10.37 0.57 -42.15
CA LYS A 271 -11.15 0.95 -40.98
C LYS A 271 -10.40 1.96 -40.14
N LYS A 272 -10.93 3.17 -39.97
CA LYS A 272 -10.38 4.17 -39.04
C LYS A 272 -10.90 3.93 -37.61
N VAL A 273 -10.01 3.63 -36.68
CA VAL A 273 -10.32 3.59 -35.22
C VAL A 273 -10.19 5.02 -34.69
N THR A 274 -11.27 5.62 -34.23
CA THR A 274 -11.29 7.04 -33.85
C THR A 274 -11.17 7.30 -32.36
N GLU A 275 -11.54 6.36 -31.48
CA GLU A 275 -11.43 6.62 -30.03
C GLU A 275 -11.42 5.34 -29.19
N VAL A 276 -10.73 5.38 -28.06
CA VAL A 276 -10.74 4.30 -27.09
C VAL A 276 -11.17 4.85 -25.75
N ASN A 277 -12.36 4.50 -25.30
CA ASN A 277 -12.84 4.79 -23.98
C ASN A 277 -12.06 3.98 -22.93
N GLY A 278 -11.87 4.53 -21.73
CA GLY A 278 -11.10 3.93 -20.63
C GLY A 278 -11.50 2.52 -20.20
N ASN A 279 -12.53 1.92 -20.80
CA ASN A 279 -13.03 0.56 -20.56
C ASN A 279 -12.56 -0.47 -21.61
N GLY A 280 -11.66 -0.09 -22.51
CA GLY A 280 -11.13 -1.04 -23.52
C GLY A 280 -12.08 -1.37 -24.68
N THR A 281 -13.14 -0.59 -24.86
CA THR A 281 -14.02 -0.63 -26.05
C THR A 281 -13.50 0.32 -27.11
N TYR A 282 -13.58 -0.11 -28.39
CA TYR A 282 -13.08 0.62 -29.54
C TYR A 282 -14.28 1.12 -30.37
N ASP A 283 -14.31 2.41 -30.67
CA ASP A 283 -15.19 2.92 -31.71
C ASP A 283 -14.51 2.82 -33.08
N VAL A 284 -15.11 2.06 -33.96
CA VAL A 284 -14.62 1.80 -35.31
C VAL A 284 -15.59 2.41 -36.29
N ILE A 285 -15.13 3.34 -37.16
CA ILE A 285 -15.88 3.81 -38.27
C ILE A 285 -15.52 2.97 -39.50
N ASN A 286 -16.51 2.26 -40.07
CA ASN A 286 -16.26 1.54 -41.32
C ASN A 286 -16.27 2.54 -42.50
N GLY A 287 -15.73 2.14 -43.65
CA GLY A 287 -15.65 2.97 -44.86
C GLY A 287 -17.00 3.45 -45.40
N LYS A 288 -18.13 3.10 -44.77
CA LYS A 288 -19.50 3.55 -45.08
C LYS A 288 -20.06 4.53 -44.03
N GLY A 289 -19.25 4.93 -43.04
CA GLY A 289 -19.66 5.91 -42.03
C GLY A 289 -20.50 5.37 -40.87
N ASP A 290 -20.64 4.03 -40.74
CA ASP A 290 -21.34 3.41 -39.60
C ASP A 290 -20.46 3.34 -38.38
N HIS A 291 -20.99 3.75 -37.22
CA HIS A 291 -20.33 3.58 -35.94
C HIS A 291 -20.53 2.15 -35.40
N LEU A 292 -19.42 1.48 -35.09
CA LEU A 292 -19.38 0.15 -34.54
C LEU A 292 -18.60 0.20 -33.23
N ILE A 293 -19.13 -0.38 -32.15
CA ILE A 293 -18.39 -0.60 -30.91
C ILE A 293 -17.81 -2.01 -30.93
N SER A 294 -16.49 -2.12 -30.85
CA SER A 294 -15.80 -3.41 -30.72
C SER A 294 -15.17 -3.54 -29.32
N ASN A 295 -15.39 -4.66 -28.64
CA ASN A 295 -14.66 -4.98 -27.43
C ASN A 295 -13.34 -5.71 -27.79
N GLY A 296 -12.38 -5.71 -26.85
CA GLY A 296 -11.05 -6.28 -27.06
C GLY A 296 -11.01 -7.77 -27.44
N ASN A 297 -12.15 -8.45 -27.51
CA ASN A 297 -12.32 -9.87 -27.92
C ASN A 297 -12.88 -10.02 -29.34
N GLY A 298 -12.92 -8.95 -30.14
CA GLY A 298 -13.34 -9.01 -31.55
C GLY A 298 -14.85 -9.05 -31.78
N HIS A 299 -15.70 -8.94 -30.75
CA HIS A 299 -17.14 -8.81 -30.94
C HIS A 299 -17.51 -7.37 -31.27
N THR A 300 -18.08 -7.14 -32.46
CA THR A 300 -18.59 -5.85 -32.94
C THR A 300 -20.10 -5.80 -32.79
N MET A 301 -20.62 -4.74 -32.15
CA MET A 301 -22.05 -4.40 -32.15
C MET A 301 -22.29 -3.17 -32.99
N ARG A 302 -23.30 -3.24 -33.89
CA ARG A 302 -23.77 -2.12 -34.67
C ARG A 302 -24.73 -1.27 -33.84
N LEU A 303 -24.44 0.00 -33.60
CA LEU A 303 -25.37 0.93 -33.00
C LEU A 303 -26.51 1.23 -34.00
N ARG A 304 -27.73 0.84 -33.70
CA ARG A 304 -28.91 1.35 -34.43
C ARG A 304 -29.05 2.83 -34.05
N ASN A 305 -29.01 3.69 -35.06
CA ASN A 305 -29.42 5.08 -34.91
C ASN A 305 -30.91 5.13 -34.50
N THR A 306 -31.16 5.37 -33.22
CA THR A 306 -32.47 5.89 -32.80
C THR A 306 -32.45 7.39 -33.01
N PRO A 307 -33.43 7.97 -33.76
CA PRO A 307 -33.49 9.41 -33.89
C PRO A 307 -33.78 10.03 -32.52
N VAL A 308 -32.96 11.00 -32.14
CA VAL A 308 -33.24 11.89 -31.01
C VAL A 308 -34.48 12.71 -31.40
N GLN A 309 -35.61 12.41 -30.77
CA GLN A 309 -36.75 13.35 -30.79
C GLN A 309 -36.42 14.52 -29.88
N GLN A 310 -36.71 15.69 -30.37
CA GLN A 310 -36.54 17.04 -29.83
C GLN A 310 -37.08 17.16 -28.36
#